data_b1cd774285f4b6f9321f6c148d316440
#
_entry.id   b1cd774285f4b6f9321f6c148d316440
#
_cell.length_a   1.000
_cell.length_b   1.000
_cell.length_c   1.000
_cell.angle_alpha   90.00
_cell.angle_beta   90.00
_cell.angle_gamma   90.00
#
_symmetry.space_group_name_H-M   'P 1'
#
loop_
_entity.id
_entity.type
_entity.pdbx_description
1 polymer ?
#
loop_
_entity_poly.entity_id
_entity_poly.type
_entity_poly.pdbx_seq_one_letter_code
_entity_poly.pdbx_strand_id
1 'polypeptide(L)'
;MQHTILVVDDDPSFNKMLSSFLIRNDFKVNSVFSSASALESLSQETPDLVLTDFKLPGLNGLELMVKVNEVSPKSAMILMTNYQDIRTAVKSIQLGAFEFVTKPVNPDELLLTVKAALKHKQGVSSEVESKQRESKPKQSERKHIVGKGEKSLKTWEHIQLVAPTKMSVLILGESGTGKEYAARMIHEKSKRANEVFATIDCGSLSKELAASELFGHVKGAFTGALSDKKGQFEIANGGTLFLDEVGNLPYDVQVQLLRALEERSVRKVGSEKEIKVDVRVIAATNEKMAGAIDSQHFRLDLYHRLNEFELHLEPLRNRMEDLDEYLDFFLHNSNNELDLEVTGFAEEVVSVFKAYHWPGNLRELRNVVRRATLLCQRGQIGLGHIPETLITESRVQQPNTEQNTPGYDLKNIQEHQEKETIQRVLEEVRYNKSKAAELLNIDRSTLYNKISKYQIKA
;
A
#
# COMPACT_ATOMS: atom_id res chain seq x y z
N MET A 1 -9.07 -18.79 -30.34
CA MET A 1 -9.97 -17.69 -30.80
C MET A 1 -9.32 -16.37 -30.37
N GLN A 2 -9.34 -15.36 -31.21
CA GLN A 2 -8.79 -14.05 -30.89
C GLN A 2 -9.82 -13.29 -30.05
N HIS A 3 -9.41 -12.80 -28.85
CA HIS A 3 -10.31 -12.06 -27.96
C HIS A 3 -10.59 -10.66 -28.49
N THR A 4 -11.85 -10.23 -28.38
CA THR A 4 -12.28 -8.88 -28.80
C THR A 4 -12.32 -7.93 -27.60
N ILE A 5 -11.61 -6.80 -27.72
CA ILE A 5 -11.52 -5.75 -26.70
C ILE A 5 -12.15 -4.47 -27.24
N LEU A 6 -13.05 -3.86 -26.46
CA LEU A 6 -13.59 -2.53 -26.72
C LEU A 6 -12.82 -1.50 -25.87
N VAL A 7 -12.18 -0.53 -26.53
CA VAL A 7 -11.49 0.59 -25.88
C VAL A 7 -12.33 1.84 -25.97
N VAL A 8 -12.62 2.47 -24.83
CA VAL A 8 -13.45 3.67 -24.70
C VAL A 8 -12.64 4.76 -24.00
N ASP A 9 -12.18 5.74 -24.76
CA ASP A 9 -11.38 6.85 -24.24
C ASP A 9 -11.56 8.08 -25.16
N ASP A 10 -11.81 9.25 -24.59
CA ASP A 10 -12.10 10.47 -25.34
C ASP A 10 -10.85 11.16 -25.90
N ASP A 11 -9.64 10.80 -25.41
CA ASP A 11 -8.37 11.25 -26.00
C ASP A 11 -8.01 10.40 -27.24
N PRO A 12 -8.07 10.97 -28.47
CA PRO A 12 -7.77 10.22 -29.70
C PRO A 12 -6.34 9.68 -29.75
N SER A 13 -5.37 10.40 -29.17
CA SER A 13 -3.96 10.03 -29.19
C SER A 13 -3.70 8.83 -28.28
N PHE A 14 -4.24 8.88 -27.06
CA PHE A 14 -4.14 7.81 -26.09
C PHE A 14 -4.91 6.57 -26.56
N ASN A 15 -6.14 6.73 -27.06
CA ASN A 15 -6.95 5.65 -27.60
C ASN A 15 -6.24 4.91 -28.75
N LYS A 16 -5.65 5.66 -29.70
CA LYS A 16 -4.90 5.09 -30.83
C LYS A 16 -3.63 4.35 -30.37
N MET A 17 -2.90 4.92 -29.41
CA MET A 17 -1.70 4.30 -28.82
C MET A 17 -2.08 2.96 -28.16
N LEU A 18 -3.09 2.96 -27.32
CA LEU A 18 -3.57 1.81 -26.57
C LEU A 18 -4.09 0.71 -27.52
N SER A 19 -4.91 1.09 -28.51
CA SER A 19 -5.43 0.16 -29.52
C SER A 19 -4.29 -0.48 -30.32
N SER A 20 -3.29 0.30 -30.74
CA SER A 20 -2.13 -0.21 -31.48
C SER A 20 -1.29 -1.18 -30.63
N PHE A 21 -1.15 -0.90 -29.33
CA PHE A 21 -0.47 -1.78 -28.40
C PHE A 21 -1.19 -3.13 -28.23
N LEU A 22 -2.51 -3.10 -28.04
CA LEU A 22 -3.30 -4.31 -27.89
C LEU A 22 -3.36 -5.16 -29.19
N ILE A 23 -3.46 -4.52 -30.35
CA ILE A 23 -3.42 -5.21 -31.65
C ILE A 23 -2.08 -5.93 -31.83
N ARG A 24 -0.95 -5.31 -31.44
CA ARG A 24 0.39 -5.95 -31.49
C ARG A 24 0.51 -7.17 -30.57
N ASN A 25 -0.35 -7.27 -29.55
CA ASN A 25 -0.43 -8.38 -28.63
C ASN A 25 -1.55 -9.39 -28.98
N ASP A 26 -1.92 -9.47 -30.28
CA ASP A 26 -2.85 -10.45 -30.85
C ASP A 26 -4.31 -10.33 -30.37
N PHE A 27 -4.77 -9.14 -29.94
CA PHE A 27 -6.16 -8.87 -29.65
C PHE A 27 -6.89 -8.21 -30.83
N LYS A 28 -8.16 -8.55 -31.02
CA LYS A 28 -9.06 -7.78 -31.90
C LYS A 28 -9.57 -6.57 -31.12
N VAL A 29 -9.30 -5.35 -31.60
CA VAL A 29 -9.62 -4.13 -30.87
C VAL A 29 -10.63 -3.29 -31.64
N ASN A 30 -11.72 -2.93 -30.95
CA ASN A 30 -12.69 -1.92 -31.37
C ASN A 30 -12.45 -0.67 -30.50
N SER A 31 -12.39 0.52 -31.09
CA SER A 31 -12.12 1.75 -30.35
C SER A 31 -13.19 2.80 -30.62
N VAL A 32 -13.66 3.43 -29.53
CA VAL A 32 -14.69 4.47 -29.55
C VAL A 32 -14.32 5.61 -28.60
N PHE A 33 -14.90 6.80 -28.82
CA PHE A 33 -14.48 8.02 -28.14
C PHE A 33 -15.53 8.59 -27.18
N SER A 34 -16.67 7.91 -26.99
CA SER A 34 -17.73 8.34 -26.09
C SER A 34 -18.52 7.15 -25.53
N SER A 35 -19.20 7.40 -24.42
CA SER A 35 -20.10 6.42 -23.82
C SER A 35 -21.29 6.03 -24.74
N ALA A 36 -21.80 6.96 -25.54
CA ALA A 36 -22.87 6.71 -26.50
C ALA A 36 -22.42 5.74 -27.59
N SER A 37 -21.27 5.99 -28.22
CA SER A 37 -20.68 5.12 -29.23
C SER A 37 -20.30 3.75 -28.69
N ALA A 38 -19.92 3.68 -27.39
CA ALA A 38 -19.65 2.40 -26.73
C ALA A 38 -20.91 1.55 -26.62
N LEU A 39 -22.05 2.11 -26.21
CA LEU A 39 -23.32 1.40 -26.12
C LEU A 39 -23.83 0.98 -27.49
N GLU A 40 -23.64 1.78 -28.53
CA GLU A 40 -23.97 1.42 -29.90
C GLU A 40 -23.11 0.25 -30.41
N SER A 41 -21.80 0.28 -30.15
CA SER A 41 -20.89 -0.82 -30.47
C SER A 41 -21.26 -2.13 -29.77
N LEU A 42 -21.67 -2.07 -28.50
CA LEU A 42 -22.13 -3.23 -27.70
C LEU A 42 -23.41 -3.87 -28.25
N SER A 43 -24.27 -3.09 -28.92
CA SER A 43 -25.48 -3.61 -29.55
C SER A 43 -25.20 -4.41 -30.84
N GLN A 44 -24.03 -4.18 -31.47
CA GLN A 44 -23.60 -4.83 -32.70
C GLN A 44 -22.74 -6.07 -32.45
N GLU A 45 -21.76 -5.96 -31.55
CA GLU A 45 -20.83 -7.05 -31.19
C GLU A 45 -20.53 -7.02 -29.70
N THR A 46 -20.65 -8.16 -29.02
CA THR A 46 -20.32 -8.27 -27.58
C THR A 46 -18.82 -8.51 -27.41
N PRO A 47 -18.04 -7.58 -26.83
CA PRO A 47 -16.62 -7.77 -26.60
C PRO A 47 -16.35 -8.73 -25.43
N ASP A 48 -15.18 -9.33 -25.43
CA ASP A 48 -14.71 -10.11 -24.29
C ASP A 48 -14.31 -9.24 -23.10
N LEU A 49 -13.79 -8.05 -23.38
CA LEU A 49 -13.30 -7.08 -22.40
C LEU A 49 -13.63 -5.67 -22.84
N VAL A 50 -14.03 -4.83 -21.90
CA VAL A 50 -14.19 -3.37 -22.08
C VAL A 50 -13.15 -2.65 -21.24
N LEU A 51 -12.30 -1.84 -21.90
CA LEU A 51 -11.38 -0.87 -21.28
C LEU A 51 -12.02 0.51 -21.39
N THR A 52 -12.35 1.14 -20.29
CA THR A 52 -13.04 2.45 -20.33
C THR A 52 -12.33 3.48 -19.48
N ASP A 53 -12.18 4.71 -20.01
CA ASP A 53 -11.80 5.84 -19.16
C ASP A 53 -12.93 6.20 -18.19
N PHE A 54 -12.55 6.72 -17.03
CA PHE A 54 -13.50 7.28 -16.07
C PHE A 54 -14.16 8.55 -16.58
N LYS A 55 -13.38 9.47 -17.15
CA LYS A 55 -13.88 10.74 -17.68
C LYS A 55 -14.26 10.60 -19.16
N LEU A 56 -15.53 10.42 -19.43
CA LEU A 56 -16.05 10.32 -20.79
C LEU A 56 -17.12 11.40 -21.03
N PRO A 57 -17.28 11.89 -22.26
CA PRO A 57 -18.38 12.74 -22.64
C PRO A 57 -19.73 11.99 -22.49
N GLY A 58 -20.69 12.61 -21.83
CA GLY A 58 -22.02 12.05 -21.56
C GLY A 58 -22.07 11.28 -20.26
N LEU A 59 -22.06 9.96 -20.30
CA LEU A 59 -22.01 9.10 -19.11
C LEU A 59 -20.54 8.92 -18.70
N ASN A 60 -20.26 9.02 -17.40
CA ASN A 60 -18.92 8.68 -16.89
C ASN A 60 -18.66 7.16 -16.95
N GLY A 61 -17.40 6.75 -16.80
CA GLY A 61 -17.01 5.34 -16.92
C GLY A 61 -17.73 4.39 -15.96
N LEU A 62 -18.11 4.84 -14.75
CA LEU A 62 -18.88 4.02 -13.81
C LEU A 62 -20.35 3.84 -14.26
N GLU A 63 -20.97 4.91 -14.76
CA GLU A 63 -22.33 4.84 -15.30
C GLU A 63 -22.37 3.99 -16.57
N LEU A 64 -21.34 4.07 -17.41
CA LEU A 64 -21.19 3.19 -18.57
C LEU A 64 -21.06 1.73 -18.13
N MET A 65 -20.26 1.43 -17.07
CA MET A 65 -20.13 0.08 -16.53
C MET A 65 -21.47 -0.55 -16.12
N VAL A 66 -22.31 0.20 -15.42
CA VAL A 66 -23.65 -0.30 -15.02
C VAL A 66 -24.43 -0.71 -16.25
N LYS A 67 -24.46 0.11 -17.29
CA LYS A 67 -25.16 -0.19 -18.55
C LYS A 67 -24.52 -1.34 -19.33
N VAL A 68 -23.20 -1.46 -19.33
CA VAL A 68 -22.52 -2.60 -19.95
C VAL A 68 -22.87 -3.89 -19.25
N ASN A 69 -22.93 -3.91 -17.91
CA ASN A 69 -23.36 -5.08 -17.15
C ASN A 69 -24.81 -5.49 -17.44
N GLU A 70 -25.71 -4.54 -17.74
CA GLU A 70 -27.09 -4.83 -18.14
C GLU A 70 -27.17 -5.43 -19.56
N VAL A 71 -26.39 -4.90 -20.51
CA VAL A 71 -26.44 -5.29 -21.94
C VAL A 71 -25.54 -6.48 -22.24
N SER A 72 -24.36 -6.55 -21.62
CA SER A 72 -23.36 -7.59 -21.84
C SER A 72 -22.73 -8.07 -20.52
N PRO A 73 -23.46 -8.82 -19.67
CA PRO A 73 -22.99 -9.25 -18.35
C PRO A 73 -21.81 -10.23 -18.42
N LYS A 74 -21.50 -10.72 -19.60
CA LYS A 74 -20.35 -11.60 -19.85
C LYS A 74 -19.04 -10.85 -20.19
N SER A 75 -19.08 -9.54 -20.46
CA SER A 75 -17.87 -8.77 -20.76
C SER A 75 -17.13 -8.42 -19.47
N ALA A 76 -15.84 -8.73 -19.38
CA ALA A 76 -15.01 -8.23 -18.30
C ALA A 76 -14.81 -6.71 -18.46
N MET A 77 -14.65 -5.99 -17.35
CA MET A 77 -14.47 -4.53 -17.39
C MET A 77 -13.26 -4.10 -16.62
N ILE A 78 -12.46 -3.22 -17.23
CA ILE A 78 -11.32 -2.54 -16.59
C ILE A 78 -11.53 -1.04 -16.72
N LEU A 79 -11.47 -0.32 -15.60
CA LEU A 79 -11.59 1.13 -15.56
C LEU A 79 -10.19 1.77 -15.59
N MET A 80 -9.98 2.75 -16.46
CA MET A 80 -8.77 3.59 -16.47
C MET A 80 -9.08 4.92 -15.78
N THR A 81 -8.20 5.38 -14.86
CA THR A 81 -8.45 6.61 -14.10
C THR A 81 -7.16 7.34 -13.75
N ASN A 82 -7.24 8.65 -13.52
CA ASN A 82 -6.11 9.44 -13.05
C ASN A 82 -5.85 9.22 -11.55
N TYR A 83 -4.61 9.38 -11.10
CA TYR A 83 -4.11 9.13 -9.74
C TYR A 83 -4.92 9.80 -8.60
N GLN A 84 -5.72 10.81 -8.89
CA GLN A 84 -6.52 11.57 -7.91
C GLN A 84 -7.89 10.94 -7.57
N ASP A 85 -8.30 9.86 -8.25
CA ASP A 85 -9.64 9.29 -8.14
C ASP A 85 -9.67 7.87 -7.54
N ILE A 86 -8.86 7.60 -6.52
CA ILE A 86 -8.80 6.28 -5.83
C ILE A 86 -10.20 5.83 -5.34
N ARG A 87 -11.06 6.76 -4.92
CA ARG A 87 -12.44 6.42 -4.53
C ARG A 87 -13.27 5.87 -5.68
N THR A 88 -13.05 6.36 -6.87
CA THR A 88 -13.67 5.90 -8.10
C THR A 88 -13.21 4.50 -8.46
N ALA A 89 -11.93 4.22 -8.26
CA ALA A 89 -11.34 2.90 -8.45
C ALA A 89 -11.98 1.85 -7.51
N VAL A 90 -12.08 2.13 -6.20
CA VAL A 90 -12.75 1.25 -5.24
C VAL A 90 -14.22 1.05 -5.60
N LYS A 91 -14.92 2.12 -6.00
CA LYS A 91 -16.33 2.03 -6.42
C LYS A 91 -16.53 1.21 -7.69
N SER A 92 -15.56 1.24 -8.63
CA SER A 92 -15.62 0.44 -9.85
C SER A 92 -15.59 -1.06 -9.55
N ILE A 93 -14.73 -1.50 -8.63
CA ILE A 93 -14.67 -2.90 -8.18
C ILE A 93 -15.99 -3.33 -7.51
N GLN A 94 -16.56 -2.46 -6.65
CA GLN A 94 -17.88 -2.74 -6.02
C GLN A 94 -19.03 -2.85 -7.04
N LEU A 95 -18.92 -2.17 -8.18
CA LEU A 95 -19.90 -2.21 -9.28
C LEU A 95 -19.63 -3.33 -10.29
N GLY A 96 -18.61 -4.17 -10.06
CA GLY A 96 -18.31 -5.35 -10.87
C GLY A 96 -17.23 -5.17 -11.92
N ALA A 97 -16.38 -4.12 -11.82
CA ALA A 97 -15.14 -4.08 -12.58
C ALA A 97 -14.23 -5.23 -12.15
N PHE A 98 -13.55 -5.83 -13.09
CA PHE A 98 -12.52 -6.82 -12.81
C PHE A 98 -11.33 -6.17 -12.08
N GLU A 99 -10.91 -5.00 -12.57
CA GLU A 99 -9.76 -4.24 -12.03
C GLU A 99 -9.84 -2.77 -12.49
N PHE A 100 -8.98 -1.92 -11.93
CA PHE A 100 -8.73 -0.57 -12.42
C PHE A 100 -7.26 -0.36 -12.73
N VAL A 101 -6.97 0.57 -13.64
CA VAL A 101 -5.60 0.94 -14.04
C VAL A 101 -5.43 2.45 -13.94
N THR A 102 -4.35 2.89 -13.29
CA THR A 102 -4.05 4.32 -13.14
C THR A 102 -3.31 4.89 -14.36
N LYS A 103 -3.72 6.07 -14.82
CA LYS A 103 -2.96 6.83 -15.83
C LYS A 103 -1.83 7.65 -15.15
N PRO A 104 -0.58 7.66 -15.69
CA PRO A 104 -0.17 7.11 -16.98
C PRO A 104 -0.08 5.56 -16.95
N VAL A 105 -0.67 4.94 -17.98
CA VAL A 105 -0.78 3.49 -18.08
C VAL A 105 0.58 2.88 -18.43
N ASN A 106 1.05 1.96 -17.59
CA ASN A 106 2.19 1.10 -17.92
C ASN A 106 1.72 -0.02 -18.88
N PRO A 107 2.25 -0.11 -20.12
CA PRO A 107 1.78 -1.08 -21.09
C PRO A 107 1.91 -2.54 -20.65
N ASP A 108 2.98 -2.89 -19.95
CA ASP A 108 3.22 -4.27 -19.50
C ASP A 108 2.25 -4.67 -18.37
N GLU A 109 1.98 -3.76 -17.45
CA GLU A 109 1.02 -3.94 -16.36
C GLU A 109 -0.41 -4.07 -16.90
N LEU A 110 -0.78 -3.22 -17.87
CA LEU A 110 -2.07 -3.32 -18.53
C LEU A 110 -2.25 -4.67 -19.24
N LEU A 111 -1.23 -5.14 -19.96
CA LEU A 111 -1.29 -6.41 -20.66
C LEU A 111 -1.52 -7.59 -19.71
N LEU A 112 -0.88 -7.56 -18.54
CA LEU A 112 -1.09 -8.57 -17.49
C LEU A 112 -2.53 -8.53 -16.97
N THR A 113 -3.06 -7.35 -16.67
CA THR A 113 -4.43 -7.15 -16.19
C THR A 113 -5.47 -7.59 -17.22
N VAL A 114 -5.26 -7.26 -18.50
CA VAL A 114 -6.12 -7.71 -19.62
C VAL A 114 -6.14 -9.23 -19.73
N LYS A 115 -4.96 -9.87 -19.71
CA LYS A 115 -4.88 -11.34 -19.78
C LYS A 115 -5.53 -12.02 -18.56
N ALA A 116 -5.40 -11.45 -17.37
CA ALA A 116 -6.04 -11.95 -16.15
C ALA A 116 -7.58 -11.84 -16.24
N ALA A 117 -8.11 -10.69 -16.70
CA ALA A 117 -9.53 -10.48 -16.88
C ALA A 117 -10.16 -11.47 -17.87
N LEU A 118 -9.49 -11.75 -18.97
CA LEU A 118 -9.96 -12.69 -20.00
C LEU A 118 -9.91 -14.16 -19.53
N LYS A 119 -8.92 -14.54 -18.71
CA LYS A 119 -8.86 -15.87 -18.10
C LYS A 119 -9.95 -16.10 -17.05
N HIS A 120 -10.23 -15.12 -16.22
CA HIS A 120 -11.28 -15.19 -15.20
C HIS A 120 -12.66 -15.51 -15.81
N LYS A 121 -12.93 -14.99 -17.00
CA LYS A 121 -14.16 -15.24 -17.77
C LYS A 121 -14.29 -16.70 -18.22
N GLN A 122 -13.21 -17.39 -18.56
CA GLN A 122 -13.24 -18.78 -19.02
C GLN A 122 -13.55 -19.78 -17.89
N GLY A 123 -13.25 -19.40 -16.62
CA GLY A 123 -13.55 -20.22 -15.44
C GLY A 123 -15.03 -20.18 -14.99
N VAL A 124 -15.78 -19.14 -15.33
CA VAL A 124 -17.18 -18.96 -14.90
C VAL A 124 -18.17 -19.68 -15.83
N SER A 125 -17.75 -20.14 -17.02
CA SER A 125 -18.63 -20.78 -18.01
C SER A 125 -18.82 -22.30 -17.83
N SER A 126 -18.24 -22.94 -16.81
CA SER A 126 -18.27 -24.40 -16.65
C SER A 126 -18.80 -24.93 -15.31
N GLU A 127 -19.58 -24.16 -14.56
CA GLU A 127 -20.24 -24.67 -13.34
C GLU A 127 -21.75 -24.47 -13.32
N VAL A 128 -22.45 -25.07 -14.29
CA VAL A 128 -23.81 -25.56 -14.10
C VAL A 128 -23.93 -26.91 -14.81
N GLU A 129 -23.34 -27.93 -14.24
CA GLU A 129 -23.85 -29.31 -14.30
C GLU A 129 -23.07 -30.17 -13.30
N SER A 130 -23.83 -30.70 -12.37
CA SER A 130 -23.48 -31.65 -11.32
C SER A 130 -22.56 -32.79 -11.74
N LYS A 131 -21.52 -33.06 -10.95
CA LYS A 131 -21.22 -34.43 -10.48
C LYS A 131 -20.25 -34.37 -9.31
N GLN A 132 -20.66 -35.03 -8.23
CA GLN A 132 -19.84 -35.43 -7.09
C GLN A 132 -18.49 -36.00 -7.57
N ARG A 133 -17.41 -35.26 -7.34
CA ARG A 133 -16.07 -35.79 -7.21
C ARG A 133 -15.54 -35.30 -5.89
N GLU A 134 -15.14 -36.28 -5.09
CA GLU A 134 -14.52 -36.14 -3.79
C GLU A 134 -13.48 -35.00 -3.80
N SER A 135 -13.82 -33.93 -3.13
CA SER A 135 -12.92 -32.82 -2.90
C SER A 135 -11.82 -33.27 -1.93
N LYS A 136 -10.59 -33.36 -2.43
CA LYS A 136 -9.46 -33.20 -1.53
C LYS A 136 -9.70 -31.89 -0.77
N PRO A 137 -9.49 -31.85 0.55
CA PRO A 137 -9.74 -30.66 1.33
C PRO A 137 -8.91 -29.49 0.74
N LYS A 138 -9.57 -28.46 0.21
CA LYS A 138 -8.94 -27.16 -0.04
C LYS A 138 -8.30 -26.78 1.28
N GLN A 139 -6.97 -26.71 1.31
CA GLN A 139 -6.25 -26.17 2.45
C GLN A 139 -6.89 -24.82 2.73
N SER A 140 -7.48 -24.69 3.92
CA SER A 140 -8.13 -23.46 4.37
C SER A 140 -7.19 -22.30 4.11
N GLU A 141 -7.67 -21.28 3.39
CA GLU A 141 -6.97 -19.98 3.31
C GLU A 141 -6.49 -19.65 4.71
N ARG A 142 -5.19 -19.61 4.90
CA ARG A 142 -4.61 -19.12 6.16
C ARG A 142 -4.89 -17.61 6.20
N LYS A 143 -6.04 -17.26 6.74
CA LYS A 143 -6.46 -15.86 6.85
C LYS A 143 -5.54 -15.05 7.77
N HIS A 144 -4.83 -15.73 8.67
CA HIS A 144 -4.09 -15.11 9.75
C HIS A 144 -2.72 -15.73 9.92
N ILE A 145 -1.71 -14.89 10.06
CA ILE A 145 -0.36 -15.30 10.43
C ILE A 145 0.03 -14.64 11.76
N VAL A 146 0.47 -15.46 12.69
CA VAL A 146 1.10 -15.01 13.93
C VAL A 146 2.54 -15.49 13.87
N GLY A 147 3.50 -14.57 14.02
CA GLY A 147 4.91 -14.95 14.12
C GLY A 147 5.17 -15.82 15.35
N LYS A 148 6.25 -16.62 15.30
CA LYS A 148 6.66 -17.52 16.37
C LYS A 148 7.68 -16.89 17.32
N GLY A 149 8.28 -15.77 16.94
CA GLY A 149 9.22 -15.02 17.77
C GLY A 149 8.59 -14.50 19.05
N GLU A 150 9.37 -14.38 20.11
CA GLU A 150 8.91 -13.94 21.43
C GLU A 150 8.12 -12.63 21.39
N LYS A 151 8.58 -11.66 20.59
CA LYS A 151 7.92 -10.36 20.44
C LYS A 151 6.55 -10.46 19.77
N SER A 152 6.42 -11.31 18.76
CA SER A 152 5.14 -11.55 18.07
C SER A 152 4.16 -12.33 18.93
N LEU A 153 4.64 -13.30 19.70
CA LEU A 153 3.82 -14.03 20.67
C LEU A 153 3.31 -13.10 21.78
N LYS A 154 4.14 -12.22 22.30
CA LYS A 154 3.75 -11.21 23.29
C LYS A 154 2.67 -10.25 22.75
N THR A 155 2.85 -9.79 21.50
CA THR A 155 1.84 -8.96 20.80
C THR A 155 0.52 -9.72 20.67
N TRP A 156 0.58 -11.00 20.33
CA TRP A 156 -0.59 -11.85 20.23
C TRP A 156 -1.31 -12.05 21.56
N GLU A 157 -0.58 -12.29 22.64
CA GLU A 157 -1.15 -12.36 24.00
C GLU A 157 -1.87 -11.07 24.37
N HIS A 158 -1.29 -9.90 24.09
CA HIS A 158 -1.94 -8.60 24.33
C HIS A 158 -3.21 -8.45 23.49
N ILE A 159 -3.22 -8.88 22.23
CA ILE A 159 -4.41 -8.88 21.37
C ILE A 159 -5.51 -9.75 22.01
N GLN A 160 -5.18 -10.98 22.45
CA GLN A 160 -6.15 -11.86 23.09
C GLN A 160 -6.72 -11.29 24.40
N LEU A 161 -5.88 -10.62 25.18
CA LEU A 161 -6.27 -9.99 26.44
C LEU A 161 -7.24 -8.84 26.23
N VAL A 162 -6.95 -7.94 25.25
CA VAL A 162 -7.73 -6.72 25.03
C VAL A 162 -8.97 -6.94 24.16
N ALA A 163 -8.97 -7.95 23.28
CA ALA A 163 -10.05 -8.17 22.33
C ALA A 163 -11.44 -8.30 22.97
N PRO A 164 -11.67 -9.07 24.05
CA PRO A 164 -13.00 -9.23 24.66
C PRO A 164 -13.48 -8.00 25.45
N THR A 165 -12.63 -7.00 25.66
CA THR A 165 -12.94 -5.78 26.39
C THR A 165 -13.65 -4.74 25.52
N LYS A 166 -14.13 -3.66 26.15
CA LYS A 166 -14.66 -2.47 25.45
C LYS A 166 -13.64 -1.34 25.36
N MET A 167 -12.43 -1.55 25.84
CA MET A 167 -11.38 -0.53 25.88
C MET A 167 -11.03 -0.05 24.48
N SER A 168 -10.73 1.23 24.35
CA SER A 168 -10.05 1.79 23.18
C SER A 168 -8.63 1.24 23.12
N VAL A 169 -8.13 1.00 21.91
CA VAL A 169 -6.78 0.47 21.71
C VAL A 169 -6.00 1.42 20.81
N LEU A 170 -4.82 1.82 21.26
CA LEU A 170 -3.88 2.60 20.45
C LEU A 170 -2.76 1.68 19.97
N ILE A 171 -2.66 1.48 18.65
CA ILE A 171 -1.65 0.64 18.02
C ILE A 171 -0.51 1.53 17.51
N LEU A 172 0.68 1.35 18.08
CA LEU A 172 1.88 2.06 17.70
C LEU A 172 2.80 1.15 16.88
N GLY A 173 3.41 1.69 15.84
CA GLY A 173 4.38 0.96 15.03
C GLY A 173 4.67 1.65 13.70
N GLU A 174 5.81 1.37 13.13
CA GLU A 174 6.22 1.92 11.84
C GLU A 174 5.24 1.60 10.72
N SER A 175 5.33 2.34 9.61
CA SER A 175 4.54 2.03 8.42
C SER A 175 4.81 0.61 7.93
N GLY A 176 3.76 -0.12 7.56
CA GLY A 176 3.87 -1.47 7.04
C GLY A 176 4.10 -2.59 8.06
N THR A 177 4.09 -2.33 9.38
CA THR A 177 4.26 -3.35 10.44
C THR A 177 3.06 -4.28 10.63
N GLY A 178 1.89 -3.92 10.05
CA GLY A 178 0.65 -4.70 10.15
C GLY A 178 -0.37 -4.15 11.15
N LYS A 179 -0.41 -2.83 11.40
CA LYS A 179 -1.35 -2.19 12.34
C LYS A 179 -2.81 -2.48 12.01
N GLU A 180 -3.21 -2.36 10.76
CA GLU A 180 -4.58 -2.70 10.32
C GLU A 180 -4.91 -4.18 10.57
N TYR A 181 -3.95 -5.06 10.32
CA TYR A 181 -4.09 -6.48 10.57
C TYR A 181 -4.33 -6.76 12.07
N ALA A 182 -3.54 -6.15 12.95
CA ALA A 182 -3.72 -6.27 14.40
C ALA A 182 -5.08 -5.73 14.85
N ALA A 183 -5.53 -4.60 14.30
CA ALA A 183 -6.86 -4.03 14.59
C ALA A 183 -7.98 -4.99 14.17
N ARG A 184 -7.88 -5.61 13.00
CA ARG A 184 -8.83 -6.61 12.50
C ARG A 184 -8.87 -7.85 13.40
N MET A 185 -7.71 -8.34 13.85
CA MET A 185 -7.61 -9.45 14.79
C MET A 185 -8.26 -9.14 16.14
N ILE A 186 -8.09 -7.91 16.66
CA ILE A 186 -8.75 -7.46 17.89
C ILE A 186 -10.28 -7.47 17.72
N HIS A 187 -10.78 -7.03 16.57
CA HIS A 187 -12.21 -7.04 16.26
C HIS A 187 -12.75 -8.48 16.16
N GLU A 188 -12.12 -9.34 15.37
CA GLU A 188 -12.55 -10.72 15.11
C GLU A 188 -12.56 -11.59 16.39
N LYS A 189 -11.71 -11.27 17.37
CA LYS A 189 -11.68 -11.95 18.69
C LYS A 189 -12.49 -11.23 19.75
N SER A 190 -13.19 -10.16 19.40
CA SER A 190 -14.03 -9.40 20.32
C SER A 190 -15.45 -9.97 20.40
N LYS A 191 -16.22 -9.44 21.35
CA LYS A 191 -17.68 -9.72 21.45
C LYS A 191 -18.48 -9.13 20.28
N ARG A 192 -17.85 -8.31 19.44
CA ARG A 192 -18.42 -7.64 18.26
C ARG A 192 -17.92 -8.22 16.94
N ALA A 193 -17.38 -9.45 16.96
CA ALA A 193 -16.76 -10.10 15.79
C ALA A 193 -17.71 -10.23 14.58
N ASN A 194 -19.02 -10.32 14.82
CA ASN A 194 -20.05 -10.43 13.78
C ASN A 194 -20.62 -9.07 13.36
N GLU A 195 -20.20 -7.98 13.99
CA GLU A 195 -20.67 -6.63 13.73
C GLU A 195 -19.75 -5.93 12.71
N VAL A 196 -20.12 -4.71 12.31
CA VAL A 196 -19.37 -3.94 11.32
C VAL A 196 -17.97 -3.58 11.84
N PHE A 197 -16.96 -3.83 11.02
CA PHE A 197 -15.60 -3.28 11.17
C PHE A 197 -15.42 -2.18 10.12
N ALA A 198 -15.62 -0.93 10.52
CA ALA A 198 -15.43 0.23 9.67
C ALA A 198 -13.99 0.73 9.77
N THR A 199 -13.40 1.12 8.65
CA THR A 199 -12.01 1.62 8.59
C THR A 199 -11.98 2.99 7.96
N ILE A 200 -11.11 3.86 8.46
CA ILE A 200 -10.84 5.16 7.89
C ILE A 200 -9.34 5.47 8.00
N ASP A 201 -8.74 5.87 6.89
CA ASP A 201 -7.37 6.36 6.84
C ASP A 201 -7.38 7.89 6.99
N CYS A 202 -6.98 8.37 8.17
CA CYS A 202 -6.96 9.79 8.50
C CYS A 202 -5.88 10.57 7.73
N GLY A 203 -4.82 9.88 7.26
CA GLY A 203 -3.74 10.49 6.48
C GLY A 203 -4.15 10.84 5.05
N SER A 204 -5.13 10.12 4.50
CA SER A 204 -5.63 10.35 3.13
C SER A 204 -6.71 11.43 3.03
N LEU A 205 -7.20 11.96 4.18
CA LEU A 205 -8.31 12.91 4.22
C LEU A 205 -7.81 14.35 4.11
N SER A 206 -8.46 15.16 3.25
CA SER A 206 -8.27 16.61 3.32
C SER A 206 -8.88 17.16 4.61
N LYS A 207 -8.35 18.31 5.10
CA LYS A 207 -8.83 18.93 6.35
C LYS A 207 -10.33 19.20 6.33
N GLU A 208 -10.86 19.60 5.18
CA GLU A 208 -12.28 19.94 4.99
C GLU A 208 -13.18 18.71 4.98
N LEU A 209 -12.65 17.56 4.56
CA LEU A 209 -13.44 16.33 4.43
C LEU A 209 -13.39 15.43 5.67
N ALA A 210 -12.37 15.57 6.52
CA ALA A 210 -12.18 14.69 7.67
C ALA A 210 -13.39 14.65 8.61
N ALA A 211 -13.95 15.82 8.97
CA ALA A 211 -15.17 15.89 9.80
C ALA A 211 -16.38 15.24 9.12
N SER A 212 -16.54 15.48 7.80
CA SER A 212 -17.64 14.91 7.02
C SER A 212 -17.54 13.39 6.87
N GLU A 213 -16.32 12.85 6.72
CA GLU A 213 -16.11 11.41 6.64
C GLU A 213 -16.38 10.73 8.00
N LEU A 214 -15.88 11.29 9.10
CA LEU A 214 -16.04 10.72 10.43
C LEU A 214 -17.48 10.85 10.97
N PHE A 215 -18.07 12.04 10.89
CA PHE A 215 -19.33 12.36 11.57
C PHE A 215 -20.53 12.47 10.61
N GLY A 216 -20.28 12.54 9.29
CA GLY A 216 -21.31 12.77 8.29
C GLY A 216 -21.65 14.26 8.11
N HIS A 217 -22.51 14.57 7.15
CA HIS A 217 -23.00 15.91 6.92
C HIS A 217 -24.47 15.91 6.46
N VAL A 218 -25.13 17.06 6.62
CA VAL A 218 -26.44 17.31 6.03
C VAL A 218 -26.27 18.08 4.72
N LYS A 219 -27.25 17.97 3.83
CA LYS A 219 -27.29 18.72 2.57
C LYS A 219 -27.11 20.22 2.85
N GLY A 220 -26.22 20.86 2.10
CA GLY A 220 -25.93 22.29 2.21
C GLY A 220 -24.95 22.67 3.34
N ALA A 221 -24.36 21.72 4.05
CA ALA A 221 -23.42 21.98 5.15
C ALA A 221 -22.14 22.71 4.72
N PHE A 222 -21.72 22.51 3.46
CA PHE A 222 -20.58 23.19 2.82
C PHE A 222 -20.72 23.17 1.30
N THR A 223 -19.88 23.94 0.60
CA THR A 223 -19.85 23.96 -0.89
C THR A 223 -19.52 22.58 -1.43
N GLY A 224 -20.51 21.91 -2.08
CA GLY A 224 -20.40 20.54 -2.56
C GLY A 224 -21.17 19.48 -1.77
N ALA A 225 -21.82 19.85 -0.65
CA ALA A 225 -22.73 18.96 0.09
C ALA A 225 -24.10 18.86 -0.60
N LEU A 226 -24.16 18.08 -1.69
CA LEU A 226 -25.37 17.94 -2.52
C LEU A 226 -26.47 17.07 -1.89
N SER A 227 -26.11 16.18 -0.98
CA SER A 227 -27.01 15.23 -0.29
C SER A 227 -26.54 14.98 1.14
N ASP A 228 -27.41 14.41 1.97
CA ASP A 228 -27.03 13.92 3.29
C ASP A 228 -26.05 12.75 3.17
N LYS A 229 -25.04 12.70 4.06
CA LYS A 229 -24.08 11.61 4.16
C LYS A 229 -24.05 11.07 5.60
N LYS A 230 -24.00 9.73 5.73
CA LYS A 230 -23.71 9.08 7.00
C LYS A 230 -22.19 9.10 7.24
N GLY A 231 -21.79 9.41 8.49
CA GLY A 231 -20.40 9.33 8.90
C GLY A 231 -19.99 7.92 9.33
N GLN A 232 -18.68 7.68 9.43
CA GLN A 232 -18.12 6.38 9.83
C GLN A 232 -18.58 5.96 11.24
N PHE A 233 -18.80 6.89 12.16
CA PHE A 233 -19.38 6.59 13.48
C PHE A 233 -20.80 6.04 13.40
N GLU A 234 -21.63 6.56 12.48
CA GLU A 234 -22.97 6.01 12.26
C GLU A 234 -22.91 4.60 11.61
N ILE A 235 -21.98 4.41 10.66
CA ILE A 235 -21.79 3.13 9.96
C ILE A 235 -21.27 2.05 10.91
N ALA A 236 -20.35 2.42 11.82
CA ALA A 236 -19.74 1.52 12.79
C ALA A 236 -20.61 1.26 14.01
N ASN A 237 -21.83 1.81 14.08
CA ASN A 237 -22.68 1.71 15.27
C ASN A 237 -23.00 0.24 15.61
N GLY A 238 -22.75 -0.15 16.86
CA GLY A 238 -22.79 -1.54 17.34
C GLY A 238 -21.47 -2.30 17.16
N GLY A 239 -20.61 -1.86 16.23
CA GLY A 239 -19.37 -2.51 15.80
C GLY A 239 -18.09 -1.84 16.31
N THR A 240 -17.09 -1.81 15.43
CA THR A 240 -15.74 -1.27 15.70
C THR A 240 -15.35 -0.28 14.61
N LEU A 241 -14.80 0.86 15.00
CA LEU A 241 -14.20 1.85 14.10
C LEU A 241 -12.69 1.81 14.24
N PHE A 242 -12.00 1.55 13.14
CA PHE A 242 -10.55 1.64 13.06
C PHE A 242 -10.13 2.95 12.42
N LEU A 243 -9.31 3.73 13.14
CA LEU A 243 -8.74 5.00 12.73
C LEU A 243 -7.26 4.78 12.42
N ASP A 244 -6.89 4.68 11.15
CA ASP A 244 -5.47 4.59 10.77
C ASP A 244 -4.87 6.00 10.65
N GLU A 245 -3.60 6.14 11.01
CA GLU A 245 -2.85 7.39 11.01
C GLU A 245 -3.56 8.55 11.76
N VAL A 246 -4.09 8.25 12.94
CA VAL A 246 -4.89 9.20 13.74
C VAL A 246 -4.16 10.50 14.07
N GLY A 247 -2.82 10.50 14.12
CA GLY A 247 -1.98 11.69 14.31
C GLY A 247 -2.18 12.77 13.24
N ASN A 248 -2.63 12.39 12.03
CA ASN A 248 -2.86 13.32 10.92
C ASN A 248 -4.22 14.05 10.99
N LEU A 249 -5.06 13.77 11.98
CA LEU A 249 -6.35 14.44 12.11
C LEU A 249 -6.19 15.95 12.40
N PRO A 250 -6.96 16.81 11.71
CA PRO A 250 -7.00 18.24 12.01
C PRO A 250 -7.45 18.50 13.43
N TYR A 251 -6.93 19.53 14.07
CA TYR A 251 -7.19 19.84 15.50
C TYR A 251 -8.69 19.96 15.84
N ASP A 252 -9.48 20.61 14.97
CA ASP A 252 -10.92 20.75 15.16
C ASP A 252 -11.66 19.42 15.11
N VAL A 253 -11.17 18.47 14.29
CA VAL A 253 -11.71 17.11 14.20
C VAL A 253 -11.35 16.30 15.45
N GLN A 254 -10.16 16.51 16.01
CA GLN A 254 -9.75 15.88 17.28
C GLN A 254 -10.69 16.28 18.43
N VAL A 255 -11.14 17.56 18.48
CA VAL A 255 -12.12 18.02 19.49
C VAL A 255 -13.45 17.28 19.34
N GLN A 256 -13.92 17.11 18.11
CA GLN A 256 -15.17 16.40 17.85
C GLN A 256 -15.04 14.88 18.14
N LEU A 257 -13.88 14.30 17.83
CA LEU A 257 -13.58 12.91 18.14
C LEU A 257 -13.57 12.66 19.64
N LEU A 258 -12.94 13.52 20.42
CA LEU A 258 -12.95 13.43 21.89
C LEU A 258 -14.38 13.41 22.44
N ARG A 259 -15.22 14.35 22.00
CA ARG A 259 -16.64 14.40 22.40
C ARG A 259 -17.38 13.11 22.03
N ALA A 260 -17.16 12.60 20.81
CA ALA A 260 -17.80 11.36 20.37
C ALA A 260 -17.42 10.16 21.25
N LEU A 261 -16.17 10.10 21.74
CA LEU A 261 -15.68 9.05 22.64
C LEU A 261 -16.21 9.18 24.08
N GLU A 262 -16.42 10.41 24.58
CA GLU A 262 -16.88 10.68 25.94
C GLU A 262 -18.41 10.57 26.04
N GLU A 263 -19.12 11.28 25.15
CA GLU A 263 -20.58 11.42 25.20
C GLU A 263 -21.31 10.26 24.50
N ARG A 264 -20.59 9.43 23.74
CA ARG A 264 -21.14 8.36 22.87
C ARG A 264 -22.23 8.89 21.94
N SER A 265 -22.02 10.10 21.45
CA SER A 265 -22.91 10.76 20.50
C SER A 265 -22.10 11.53 19.46
N VAL A 266 -22.65 11.67 18.27
CA VAL A 266 -22.06 12.45 17.19
C VAL A 266 -23.07 13.43 16.63
N ARG A 267 -22.56 14.53 16.04
CA ARG A 267 -23.38 15.51 15.29
C ARG A 267 -22.85 15.59 13.85
N LYS A 268 -23.75 15.55 12.89
CA LYS A 268 -23.39 15.77 11.49
C LYS A 268 -22.95 17.21 11.27
N VAL A 269 -22.01 17.41 10.38
CA VAL A 269 -21.60 18.74 9.93
C VAL A 269 -22.84 19.48 9.36
N GLY A 270 -23.09 20.69 9.85
CA GLY A 270 -24.28 21.47 9.51
C GLY A 270 -25.57 21.10 10.25
N SER A 271 -25.52 20.24 11.27
CA SER A 271 -26.70 19.84 12.07
C SER A 271 -26.41 19.94 13.56
N GLU A 272 -27.40 20.39 14.33
CA GLU A 272 -27.37 20.39 15.79
C GLU A 272 -27.88 19.08 16.41
N LYS A 273 -28.46 18.21 15.57
CA LYS A 273 -29.08 16.96 16.06
C LYS A 273 -28.01 15.97 16.51
N GLU A 274 -28.13 15.51 17.76
CA GLU A 274 -27.30 14.45 18.31
C GLU A 274 -27.79 13.06 17.87
N ILE A 275 -26.82 12.20 17.53
CA ILE A 275 -27.04 10.81 17.15
C ILE A 275 -26.24 9.97 18.14
N LYS A 276 -26.92 9.16 18.96
CA LYS A 276 -26.25 8.22 19.87
C LYS A 276 -25.59 7.10 19.09
N VAL A 277 -24.36 6.76 19.48
CA VAL A 277 -23.56 5.70 18.86
C VAL A 277 -22.88 4.84 19.93
N ASP A 278 -22.85 3.53 19.74
CA ASP A 278 -22.08 2.59 20.53
C ASP A 278 -20.99 1.97 19.67
N VAL A 279 -19.83 2.62 19.60
CA VAL A 279 -18.72 2.23 18.74
C VAL A 279 -17.50 1.93 19.61
N ARG A 280 -16.86 0.78 19.40
CA ARG A 280 -15.52 0.52 19.90
C ARG A 280 -14.50 1.16 18.97
N VAL A 281 -13.56 1.94 19.52
CA VAL A 281 -12.52 2.60 18.71
C VAL A 281 -11.19 1.90 18.89
N ILE A 282 -10.54 1.63 17.75
CA ILE A 282 -9.14 1.20 17.66
C ILE A 282 -8.43 2.26 16.82
N ALA A 283 -7.38 2.86 17.33
CA ALA A 283 -6.60 3.88 16.62
C ALA A 283 -5.19 3.37 16.33
N ALA A 284 -4.61 3.79 15.21
CA ALA A 284 -3.23 3.47 14.88
C ALA A 284 -2.46 4.72 14.45
N THR A 285 -1.16 4.75 14.74
CA THR A 285 -0.25 5.80 14.29
C THR A 285 1.16 5.28 14.12
N ASN A 286 1.94 5.91 13.25
CA ASN A 286 3.38 5.71 13.10
C ASN A 286 4.19 6.83 13.77
N GLU A 287 3.55 7.89 14.24
CA GLU A 287 4.18 9.03 14.90
C GLU A 287 4.58 8.71 16.33
N LYS A 288 5.67 9.35 16.78
CA LYS A 288 6.01 9.42 18.19
C LYS A 288 5.07 10.41 18.86
N MET A 289 3.98 9.92 19.47
CA MET A 289 2.91 10.74 20.04
C MET A 289 3.41 11.81 21.02
N ALA A 290 4.48 11.55 21.77
CA ALA A 290 5.07 12.54 22.68
C ALA A 290 5.48 13.83 21.93
N GLY A 291 6.16 13.70 20.77
CA GLY A 291 6.54 14.87 19.98
C GLY A 291 5.36 15.61 19.35
N ALA A 292 4.33 14.88 18.92
CA ALA A 292 3.10 15.48 18.38
C ALA A 292 2.31 16.25 19.45
N ILE A 293 2.30 15.76 20.69
CA ILE A 293 1.67 16.43 21.85
C ILE A 293 2.46 17.68 22.23
N ASP A 294 3.79 17.58 22.37
CA ASP A 294 4.67 18.70 22.73
C ASP A 294 4.59 19.84 21.71
N SER A 295 4.45 19.51 20.43
CA SER A 295 4.27 20.50 19.34
C SER A 295 2.83 20.99 19.17
N GLN A 296 1.90 20.59 20.02
CA GLN A 296 0.47 20.92 19.98
C GLN A 296 -0.26 20.49 18.69
N HIS A 297 0.30 19.55 17.93
CA HIS A 297 -0.36 18.94 16.78
C HIS A 297 -1.41 17.92 17.19
N PHE A 298 -1.22 17.28 18.33
CA PHE A 298 -2.17 16.32 18.88
C PHE A 298 -2.58 16.68 20.33
N ARG A 299 -3.84 16.55 20.65
CA ARG A 299 -4.39 16.87 21.98
C ARG A 299 -4.05 15.79 22.98
N LEU A 300 -3.55 16.18 24.14
CA LEU A 300 -3.23 15.29 25.24
C LEU A 300 -4.47 14.56 25.81
N ASP A 301 -5.60 15.25 25.92
CA ASP A 301 -6.85 14.67 26.42
C ASP A 301 -7.39 13.57 25.48
N LEU A 302 -7.35 13.79 24.16
CA LEU A 302 -7.70 12.78 23.17
C LEU A 302 -6.73 11.58 23.20
N TYR A 303 -5.42 11.86 23.35
CA TYR A 303 -4.44 10.78 23.49
C TYR A 303 -4.78 9.86 24.66
N HIS A 304 -5.05 10.39 25.85
CA HIS A 304 -5.41 9.57 27.00
C HIS A 304 -6.72 8.80 26.79
N ARG A 305 -7.66 9.35 26.04
CA ARG A 305 -8.93 8.67 25.75
C ARG A 305 -8.79 7.55 24.73
N LEU A 306 -7.87 7.68 23.76
CA LEU A 306 -7.56 6.63 22.79
C LEU A 306 -6.62 5.58 23.37
N ASN A 307 -5.70 5.96 24.25
CA ASN A 307 -4.69 5.10 24.85
C ASN A 307 -5.15 4.49 26.20
N GLU A 308 -6.33 3.85 26.21
CA GLU A 308 -6.75 3.02 27.35
C GLU A 308 -5.96 1.71 27.40
N PHE A 309 -5.54 1.20 26.22
CA PHE A 309 -4.63 0.09 26.07
C PHE A 309 -3.68 0.35 24.89
N GLU A 310 -2.38 0.25 25.16
CA GLU A 310 -1.34 0.46 24.15
C GLU A 310 -0.83 -0.88 23.61
N LEU A 311 -0.76 -1.00 22.29
CA LEU A 311 -0.22 -2.16 21.60
C LEU A 311 0.93 -1.72 20.69
N HIS A 312 2.13 -2.16 21.01
CA HIS A 312 3.32 -1.91 20.21
C HIS A 312 3.54 -3.02 19.17
N LEU A 313 3.68 -2.63 17.90
CA LEU A 313 4.10 -3.52 16.82
C LEU A 313 5.57 -3.25 16.48
N GLU A 314 6.41 -4.21 16.76
CA GLU A 314 7.83 -4.14 16.42
C GLU A 314 8.03 -4.13 14.90
N PRO A 315 9.00 -3.34 14.38
CA PRO A 315 9.41 -3.42 13.00
C PRO A 315 9.99 -4.80 12.67
N LEU A 316 9.92 -5.20 11.39
CA LEU A 316 10.35 -6.54 10.95
C LEU A 316 11.80 -6.85 11.32
N ARG A 317 12.70 -5.87 11.22
CA ARG A 317 14.11 -6.01 11.61
C ARG A 317 14.36 -6.41 13.07
N ASN A 318 13.40 -6.16 13.95
CA ASN A 318 13.47 -6.52 15.37
C ASN A 318 12.81 -7.87 15.67
N ARG A 319 12.18 -8.53 14.67
CA ARG A 319 11.52 -9.83 14.78
C ARG A 319 11.84 -10.74 13.60
N MET A 320 13.11 -10.76 13.22
CA MET A 320 13.60 -11.56 12.07
C MET A 320 13.40 -13.06 12.24
N GLU A 321 13.15 -13.51 13.46
CA GLU A 321 12.76 -14.90 13.78
C GLU A 321 11.45 -15.31 13.09
N ASP A 322 10.58 -14.34 12.76
CA ASP A 322 9.30 -14.58 12.10
C ASP A 322 9.40 -14.53 10.57
N LEU A 323 10.56 -14.21 10.02
CA LEU A 323 10.71 -13.97 8.58
C LEU A 323 10.27 -15.17 7.75
N ASP A 324 10.71 -16.37 8.14
CA ASP A 324 10.46 -17.60 7.39
C ASP A 324 8.93 -17.87 7.30
N GLU A 325 8.18 -17.65 8.40
CA GLU A 325 6.71 -17.75 8.40
C GLU A 325 6.04 -16.72 7.49
N TYR A 326 6.52 -15.48 7.52
CA TYR A 326 6.00 -14.42 6.64
C TYR A 326 6.29 -14.72 5.17
N LEU A 327 7.47 -15.25 4.84
CA LEU A 327 7.83 -15.67 3.49
C LEU A 327 6.91 -16.77 2.97
N ASP A 328 6.69 -17.82 3.76
CA ASP A 328 5.77 -18.91 3.42
C ASP A 328 4.35 -18.42 3.21
N PHE A 329 3.88 -17.54 4.11
CA PHE A 329 2.54 -16.98 4.03
C PHE A 329 2.34 -16.11 2.79
N PHE A 330 3.26 -15.20 2.52
CA PHE A 330 3.15 -14.31 1.35
C PHE A 330 3.35 -15.06 0.05
N LEU A 331 4.22 -16.08 0.01
CA LEU A 331 4.40 -16.93 -1.16
C LEU A 331 3.13 -17.72 -1.45
N HIS A 332 2.54 -18.36 -0.42
CA HIS A 332 1.28 -19.08 -0.58
C HIS A 332 0.16 -18.20 -1.11
N ASN A 333 0.00 -16.99 -0.54
CA ASN A 333 -1.00 -16.04 -1.00
C ASN A 333 -0.72 -15.55 -2.43
N SER A 334 0.55 -15.30 -2.77
CA SER A 334 0.95 -14.88 -4.13
C SER A 334 0.71 -15.99 -5.15
N ASN A 335 1.00 -17.25 -4.82
CA ASN A 335 0.69 -18.39 -5.67
C ASN A 335 -0.82 -18.50 -5.95
N ASN A 336 -1.64 -18.36 -4.89
CA ASN A 336 -3.10 -18.42 -5.04
C ASN A 336 -3.65 -17.24 -5.85
N GLU A 337 -3.14 -16.03 -5.63
CA GLU A 337 -3.57 -14.82 -6.33
C GLU A 337 -3.19 -14.83 -7.81
N LEU A 338 -1.98 -15.34 -8.12
CA LEU A 338 -1.41 -15.34 -9.48
C LEU A 338 -1.63 -16.66 -10.24
N ASP A 339 -2.24 -17.66 -9.60
CA ASP A 339 -2.42 -19.02 -10.15
C ASP A 339 -1.08 -19.64 -10.60
N LEU A 340 -0.07 -19.56 -9.69
CA LEU A 340 1.29 -20.04 -9.92
C LEU A 340 1.68 -21.14 -8.91
N GLU A 341 2.72 -21.91 -9.24
CA GLU A 341 3.23 -23.01 -8.42
C GLU A 341 4.72 -22.82 -8.07
N VAL A 342 5.05 -21.67 -7.47
CA VAL A 342 6.41 -21.42 -6.97
C VAL A 342 6.61 -22.16 -5.66
N THR A 343 7.67 -22.96 -5.56
CA THR A 343 7.86 -23.93 -4.47
C THR A 343 8.57 -23.36 -3.24
N GLY A 344 9.27 -22.21 -3.36
CA GLY A 344 10.00 -21.61 -2.25
C GLY A 344 11.06 -20.62 -2.71
N PHE A 345 11.99 -20.35 -1.80
CA PHE A 345 13.11 -19.43 -2.03
C PHE A 345 14.43 -20.22 -2.00
N ALA A 346 15.39 -19.82 -2.83
CA ALA A 346 16.76 -20.30 -2.73
C ALA A 346 17.42 -19.79 -1.43
N GLU A 347 18.34 -20.53 -0.84
CA GLU A 347 19.02 -20.18 0.41
C GLU A 347 19.72 -18.82 0.34
N GLU A 348 20.27 -18.48 -0.83
CA GLU A 348 20.91 -17.19 -1.09
C GLU A 348 19.93 -16.03 -0.96
N VAL A 349 18.69 -16.19 -1.44
CA VAL A 349 17.64 -15.16 -1.33
C VAL A 349 17.21 -14.98 0.12
N VAL A 350 17.02 -16.09 0.86
CA VAL A 350 16.69 -16.04 2.31
C VAL A 350 17.80 -15.33 3.08
N SER A 351 19.06 -15.56 2.73
CA SER A 351 20.21 -14.89 3.35
C SER A 351 20.19 -13.37 3.10
N VAL A 352 19.89 -12.95 1.86
CA VAL A 352 19.72 -11.53 1.51
C VAL A 352 18.56 -10.93 2.31
N PHE A 353 17.42 -11.61 2.40
CA PHE A 353 16.25 -11.14 3.13
C PHE A 353 16.50 -11.01 4.65
N LYS A 354 17.29 -11.91 5.24
CA LYS A 354 17.70 -11.86 6.65
C LYS A 354 18.67 -10.70 6.94
N ALA A 355 19.47 -10.32 5.96
CA ALA A 355 20.43 -9.22 6.09
C ALA A 355 19.85 -7.84 5.81
N TYR A 356 18.70 -7.74 5.15
CA TYR A 356 18.09 -6.47 4.78
C TYR A 356 17.25 -5.87 5.92
N HIS A 357 17.23 -4.54 6.05
CA HIS A 357 16.59 -3.84 7.18
C HIS A 357 15.05 -3.69 7.08
N TRP A 358 14.49 -3.89 5.92
CA TRP A 358 13.05 -3.80 5.66
C TRP A 358 12.42 -2.47 6.14
N PRO A 359 12.82 -1.31 5.59
CA PRO A 359 12.25 -0.03 6.01
C PRO A 359 10.73 0.06 5.77
N GLY A 360 10.20 -0.62 4.76
CA GLY A 360 8.75 -0.76 4.51
C GLY A 360 8.11 -1.96 5.19
N ASN A 361 8.82 -2.64 6.09
CA ASN A 361 8.34 -3.74 6.93
C ASN A 361 7.59 -4.84 6.11
N LEU A 362 6.48 -5.36 6.62
CA LEU A 362 5.69 -6.43 5.97
C LEU A 362 5.04 -5.98 4.66
N ARG A 363 4.76 -4.68 4.48
CA ARG A 363 4.22 -4.15 3.22
C ARG A 363 5.25 -4.28 2.09
N GLU A 364 6.48 -3.94 2.36
CA GLU A 364 7.59 -4.09 1.42
C GLU A 364 7.88 -5.57 1.14
N LEU A 365 8.00 -6.38 2.20
CA LEU A 365 8.24 -7.82 2.07
C LEU A 365 7.19 -8.49 1.19
N ARG A 366 5.89 -8.22 1.43
CA ARG A 366 4.80 -8.75 0.62
C ARG A 366 4.93 -8.37 -0.85
N ASN A 367 5.26 -7.10 -1.14
CA ASN A 367 5.41 -6.62 -2.52
C ASN A 367 6.61 -7.27 -3.21
N VAL A 368 7.73 -7.43 -2.51
CA VAL A 368 8.93 -8.12 -3.02
C VAL A 368 8.63 -9.58 -3.33
N VAL A 369 8.01 -10.29 -2.39
CA VAL A 369 7.63 -11.71 -2.57
C VAL A 369 6.66 -11.86 -3.75
N ARG A 370 5.61 -11.05 -3.82
CA ARG A 370 4.63 -11.09 -4.92
C ARG A 370 5.29 -10.86 -6.27
N ARG A 371 6.17 -9.86 -6.38
CA ARG A 371 6.92 -9.57 -7.61
C ARG A 371 7.85 -10.74 -7.97
N ALA A 372 8.58 -11.27 -7.00
CA ALA A 372 9.50 -12.37 -7.21
C ALA A 372 8.76 -13.66 -7.65
N THR A 373 7.58 -13.94 -7.07
CA THR A 373 6.71 -15.05 -7.49
C THR A 373 6.27 -14.89 -8.93
N LEU A 374 5.84 -13.70 -9.34
CA LEU A 374 5.44 -13.40 -10.72
C LEU A 374 6.59 -13.59 -11.72
N LEU A 375 7.81 -13.18 -11.37
CA LEU A 375 8.99 -13.31 -12.23
C LEU A 375 9.50 -14.76 -12.31
N CYS A 376 9.41 -15.52 -11.22
CA CYS A 376 9.85 -16.90 -11.16
C CYS A 376 8.91 -17.87 -11.90
N GLN A 377 7.59 -17.67 -11.79
CA GLN A 377 6.50 -18.48 -12.36
C GLN A 377 6.47 -19.95 -11.93
N ARG A 378 7.60 -20.63 -11.81
CA ARG A 378 7.76 -22.04 -11.40
C ARG A 378 9.11 -22.29 -10.73
N GLY A 379 9.17 -23.27 -9.84
CA GLY A 379 10.40 -23.63 -9.13
C GLY A 379 10.70 -22.72 -7.94
N GLN A 380 11.97 -22.43 -7.69
CA GLN A 380 12.42 -21.60 -6.56
C GLN A 380 12.79 -20.19 -6.99
N ILE A 381 12.45 -19.21 -6.15
CA ILE A 381 12.85 -17.82 -6.32
C ILE A 381 14.36 -17.70 -6.08
N GLY A 382 15.13 -17.37 -7.12
CA GLY A 382 16.56 -17.08 -7.05
C GLY A 382 16.86 -15.58 -7.06
N LEU A 383 18.15 -15.23 -6.95
CA LEU A 383 18.61 -13.82 -6.90
C LEU A 383 18.16 -12.97 -8.10
N GLY A 384 18.02 -13.57 -9.30
CA GLY A 384 17.55 -12.85 -10.49
C GLY A 384 16.07 -12.43 -10.45
N HIS A 385 15.28 -12.90 -9.48
CA HIS A 385 13.88 -12.58 -9.33
C HIS A 385 13.60 -11.47 -8.29
N ILE A 386 14.62 -11.10 -7.49
CA ILE A 386 14.52 -10.06 -6.47
C ILE A 386 15.19 -8.75 -6.94
N PRO A 387 14.79 -7.58 -6.41
CA PRO A 387 15.42 -6.30 -6.75
C PRO A 387 16.91 -6.26 -6.41
N GLU A 388 17.74 -5.74 -7.33
CA GLU A 388 19.18 -5.58 -7.12
C GLU A 388 19.53 -4.70 -5.90
N THR A 389 18.68 -3.75 -5.58
CA THR A 389 18.83 -2.88 -4.40
C THR A 389 18.93 -3.68 -3.10
N LEU A 390 18.10 -4.72 -2.94
CA LEU A 390 18.15 -5.61 -1.78
C LEU A 390 19.48 -6.35 -1.69
N ILE A 391 20.03 -6.81 -2.83
CA ILE A 391 21.31 -7.53 -2.89
C ILE A 391 22.46 -6.60 -2.54
N THR A 392 22.43 -5.37 -3.06
CA THR A 392 23.50 -4.39 -2.83
C THR A 392 23.54 -3.93 -1.39
N GLU A 393 22.38 -3.56 -0.82
CA GLU A 393 22.29 -3.07 0.55
C GLU A 393 22.58 -4.18 1.59
N SER A 394 22.20 -5.41 1.33
CA SER A 394 22.53 -6.55 2.20
C SER A 394 24.03 -6.85 2.25
N ARG A 395 24.76 -6.61 1.15
CA ARG A 395 26.23 -6.79 1.09
C ARG A 395 26.99 -5.70 1.83
N VAL A 396 26.50 -4.48 1.86
CA VAL A 396 27.11 -3.35 2.57
C VAL A 396 27.06 -3.56 4.09
N GLN A 397 26.13 -4.38 4.57
CA GLN A 397 25.90 -4.63 5.99
C GLN A 397 26.53 -5.93 6.55
N GLN A 398 27.10 -6.77 5.70
CA GLN A 398 27.96 -7.86 6.19
C GLN A 398 29.29 -7.23 6.62
N PRO A 399 29.63 -7.24 7.92
CA PRO A 399 30.98 -6.87 8.30
C PRO A 399 31.91 -7.89 7.63
N ASN A 400 32.79 -7.41 6.76
CA ASN A 400 33.93 -8.20 6.29
C ASN A 400 34.61 -8.78 7.53
N THR A 401 34.36 -10.05 7.81
CA THR A 401 35.09 -10.84 8.79
C THR A 401 36.46 -11.19 8.18
N GLU A 402 37.26 -10.17 7.94
CA GLU A 402 38.69 -10.25 7.84
C GLU A 402 39.23 -8.79 7.87
N GLN A 403 39.89 -8.50 8.97
CA GLN A 403 40.76 -7.34 9.28
C GLN A 403 40.15 -6.25 10.16
N ASN A 404 40.58 -6.35 11.45
CA ASN A 404 40.87 -5.24 12.38
C ASN A 404 39.84 -4.11 12.54
N THR A 405 39.04 -4.22 13.57
CA THR A 405 38.35 -3.07 14.19
C THR A 405 39.33 -1.96 14.60
N PRO A 406 39.15 -0.74 14.07
CA PRO A 406 39.27 0.45 14.90
C PRO A 406 37.90 1.09 15.07
N GLY A 407 37.66 1.55 16.29
CA GLY A 407 36.41 2.20 16.69
C GLY A 407 35.95 3.27 15.73
N TYR A 408 34.60 3.43 15.63
CA TYR A 408 33.93 4.49 14.88
C TYR A 408 34.32 5.86 15.43
N ASP A 409 35.52 6.34 15.02
CA ASP A 409 35.91 7.70 15.22
C ASP A 409 35.52 8.51 13.99
N LEU A 410 34.43 9.30 14.12
CA LEU A 410 33.93 10.20 13.09
C LEU A 410 35.06 11.04 12.47
N LYS A 411 36.11 11.31 13.24
CA LYS A 411 37.28 12.04 12.80
C LYS A 411 38.12 11.26 11.77
N ASN A 412 38.26 9.95 11.96
CA ASN A 412 38.99 9.07 11.04
C ASN A 412 38.22 8.86 9.72
N ILE A 413 36.89 8.76 9.77
CA ILE A 413 36.04 8.65 8.55
C ILE A 413 36.12 9.95 7.74
N GLN A 414 36.05 11.10 8.40
CA GLN A 414 36.13 12.41 7.76
C GLN A 414 37.52 12.65 7.15
N GLU A 415 38.57 12.25 7.84
CA GLU A 415 39.95 12.32 7.35
C GLU A 415 40.23 11.40 6.15
N HIS A 416 39.58 10.21 6.10
CA HIS A 416 39.70 9.30 4.97
C HIS A 416 39.01 9.84 3.72
N GLN A 417 37.78 10.34 3.85
CA GLN A 417 37.03 10.96 2.75
C GLN A 417 37.72 12.22 2.20
N GLU A 418 38.29 13.02 3.11
CA GLU A 418 39.04 14.22 2.75
C GLU A 418 40.30 13.87 1.98
N LYS A 419 41.05 12.85 2.42
CA LYS A 419 42.25 12.33 1.73
C LYS A 419 41.94 11.85 0.32
N GLU A 420 40.90 11.04 0.15
CA GLU A 420 40.47 10.54 -1.18
C GLU A 420 40.06 11.68 -2.11
N THR A 421 39.34 12.68 -1.58
CA THR A 421 38.91 13.83 -2.39
C THR A 421 40.10 14.65 -2.86
N ILE A 422 41.06 14.93 -1.97
CA ILE A 422 42.26 15.67 -2.33
C ILE A 422 43.10 14.89 -3.35
N GLN A 423 43.26 13.58 -3.20
CA GLN A 423 44.00 12.74 -4.11
C GLN A 423 43.41 12.71 -5.50
N ARG A 424 42.09 12.56 -5.60
CA ARG A 424 41.33 12.57 -6.88
C ARG A 424 41.52 13.91 -7.61
N VAL A 425 41.36 15.03 -6.90
CA VAL A 425 41.53 16.36 -7.51
C VAL A 425 42.95 16.61 -7.95
N LEU A 426 43.96 16.15 -7.19
CA LEU A 426 45.36 16.25 -7.61
C LEU A 426 45.67 15.45 -8.87
N GLU A 427 45.13 14.26 -9.01
CA GLU A 427 45.26 13.45 -10.24
C GLU A 427 44.57 14.13 -11.44
N GLU A 428 43.37 14.69 -11.28
CA GLU A 428 42.64 15.40 -12.29
C GLU A 428 43.38 16.62 -12.85
N VAL A 429 44.03 17.39 -11.96
CA VAL A 429 44.83 18.58 -12.35
C VAL A 429 46.28 18.25 -12.65
N ARG A 430 46.66 16.97 -12.80
CA ARG A 430 48.03 16.50 -13.03
C ARG A 430 49.03 17.04 -12.02
N TYR A 431 48.68 16.95 -10.73
CA TYR A 431 49.48 17.39 -9.58
C TYR A 431 49.79 18.88 -9.55
N ASN A 432 49.03 19.71 -10.25
CA ASN A 432 49.18 21.17 -10.12
C ASN A 432 48.50 21.66 -8.83
N LYS A 433 49.28 21.84 -7.78
CA LYS A 433 48.84 22.20 -6.43
C LYS A 433 48.09 23.54 -6.35
N SER A 434 48.40 24.48 -7.25
CA SER A 434 47.71 25.78 -7.30
C SER A 434 46.29 25.63 -7.84
N LYS A 435 46.12 24.85 -8.89
CA LYS A 435 44.82 24.56 -9.53
C LYS A 435 43.95 23.65 -8.65
N ALA A 436 44.59 22.70 -7.92
CA ALA A 436 43.93 21.83 -6.97
C ALA A 436 43.34 22.62 -5.78
N ALA A 437 44.07 23.58 -5.25
CA ALA A 437 43.60 24.44 -4.15
C ALA A 437 42.38 25.29 -4.60
N GLU A 438 42.39 25.80 -5.82
CA GLU A 438 41.29 26.56 -6.40
C GLU A 438 40.03 25.67 -6.59
N LEU A 439 40.19 24.46 -7.13
CA LEU A 439 39.06 23.51 -7.32
C LEU A 439 38.48 23.01 -5.99
N LEU A 440 39.31 22.86 -4.98
CA LEU A 440 38.87 22.46 -3.63
C LEU A 440 38.35 23.64 -2.79
N ASN A 441 38.42 24.87 -3.33
CA ASN A 441 38.00 26.10 -2.67
C ASN A 441 38.69 26.30 -1.30
N ILE A 442 39.98 26.00 -1.22
CA ILE A 442 40.82 26.16 -0.03
C ILE A 442 42.12 26.92 -0.36
N ASP A 443 42.74 27.54 0.67
CA ASP A 443 44.03 28.20 0.51
C ASP A 443 45.14 27.21 0.19
N ARG A 444 46.13 27.66 -0.60
CA ARG A 444 47.30 26.84 -0.93
C ARG A 444 48.03 26.29 0.31
N SER A 445 48.19 27.13 1.33
CA SER A 445 48.79 26.72 2.62
C SER A 445 48.03 25.60 3.31
N THR A 446 46.69 25.68 3.27
CA THR A 446 45.80 24.63 3.80
C THR A 446 45.96 23.33 3.05
N LEU A 447 46.02 23.39 1.70
CA LEU A 447 46.22 22.20 0.86
C LEU A 447 47.61 21.56 1.16
N TYR A 448 48.68 22.34 1.27
CA TYR A 448 50.01 21.84 1.61
C TYR A 448 50.04 21.14 2.96
N ASN A 449 49.40 21.73 3.97
CA ASN A 449 49.31 21.14 5.31
C ASN A 449 48.53 19.80 5.27
N LYS A 450 47.46 19.72 4.49
CA LYS A 450 46.65 18.50 4.33
C LYS A 450 47.39 17.41 3.54
N ILE A 451 48.10 17.76 2.47
CA ILE A 451 48.98 16.84 1.72
C ILE A 451 50.04 16.24 2.63
N SER A 452 50.70 17.08 3.47
CA SER A 452 51.69 16.62 4.43
C SER A 452 51.06 15.76 5.53
N LYS A 453 49.94 16.17 6.09
CA LYS A 453 49.21 15.45 7.15
C LYS A 453 48.79 14.05 6.70
N TYR A 454 48.26 13.93 5.48
CA TYR A 454 47.73 12.67 4.94
C TYR A 454 48.77 11.86 4.15
N GLN A 455 50.02 12.34 4.08
CA GLN A 455 51.12 11.69 3.34
C GLN A 455 50.76 11.35 1.89
N ILE A 456 50.07 12.27 1.21
CA ILE A 456 49.70 12.10 -0.19
C ILE A 456 50.93 12.33 -1.06
N LYS A 457 51.24 11.35 -1.94
CA LYS A 457 52.32 11.52 -2.92
C LYS A 457 51.87 12.52 -3.98
N ALA A 458 52.37 13.75 -3.96
CA ALA A 458 51.99 14.84 -4.85
C ALA A 458 53.22 15.55 -5.43
#